data_9f7639d3822fde45ac572f753ebc6dc8
#
_entry.id   9f7639d3822fde45ac572f753ebc6dc8
#
_cell.length_a   1.000
_cell.length_b   1.000
_cell.length_c   1.000
_cell.angle_alpha   90.00
_cell.angle_beta   90.00
_cell.angle_gamma   90.00
#
_symmetry.space_group_name_H-M   'P 1'
#
loop_
_entity.id
_entity.type
_entity.pdbx_description
1 polymer ?
#
loop_
_entity_poly.entity_id
_entity_poly.type
_entity_poly.pdbx_seq_one_letter_code
_entity_poly.pdbx_strand_id
1 'polypeptide(L)'
;MNSGNDFTKHIHVKNIIRLLSILLMVFFFVPSFMVSCAGYGNIKISAFKAMTGIKIEGESVSDPKVICIIMLLLPIAMLALWCLKSVLKDKIAAIASGSCAVVDFIFWIALCVGVNKEATDNYCTAKVTAGFIFNILFLSLIHISEPTRLGMIS
;
A
#
# COMPACT_ATOMS: atom_id res chain seq x y z
N MET A 1 -38.78 -10.58 -3.88
CA MET A 1 -38.64 -9.18 -3.44
C MET A 1 -37.39 -9.02 -2.58
N ASN A 2 -36.18 -8.95 -3.17
CA ASN A 2 -34.90 -8.73 -2.43
C ASN A 2 -33.94 -7.78 -3.18
N SER A 3 -34.43 -7.00 -4.13
CA SER A 3 -33.61 -6.12 -4.97
C SER A 3 -33.02 -4.90 -4.24
N GLY A 4 -33.65 -4.45 -3.16
CA GLY A 4 -33.21 -3.27 -2.42
C GLY A 4 -31.98 -3.49 -1.55
N ASN A 5 -31.83 -4.69 -0.96
CA ASN A 5 -30.70 -5.01 -0.07
C ASN A 5 -29.40 -5.22 -0.85
N ASP A 6 -29.45 -5.72 -2.08
CA ASP A 6 -28.25 -5.92 -2.91
C ASP A 6 -27.68 -4.60 -3.44
N PHE A 7 -28.53 -3.64 -3.75
CA PHE A 7 -28.09 -2.33 -4.26
C PHE A 7 -27.35 -1.51 -3.19
N THR A 8 -27.88 -1.47 -1.97
CA THR A 8 -27.24 -0.77 -0.84
C THR A 8 -25.92 -1.41 -0.46
N LYS A 9 -25.84 -2.74 -0.41
CA LYS A 9 -24.61 -3.48 -0.12
C LYS A 9 -23.51 -3.22 -1.17
N HIS A 10 -23.90 -3.11 -2.44
CA HIS A 10 -22.98 -2.83 -3.55
C HIS A 10 -22.36 -1.43 -3.47
N ILE A 11 -23.14 -0.42 -3.05
CA ILE A 11 -22.65 0.95 -2.84
C ILE A 11 -21.65 1.02 -1.68
N HIS A 12 -21.93 0.32 -0.58
CA HIS A 12 -21.06 0.30 0.60
C HIS A 12 -19.67 -0.28 0.27
N VAL A 13 -19.58 -1.40 -0.45
CA VAL A 13 -18.29 -2.01 -0.81
C VAL A 13 -17.45 -1.10 -1.69
N LYS A 14 -18.05 -0.41 -2.68
CA LYS A 14 -17.33 0.57 -3.51
C LYS A 14 -16.71 1.69 -2.69
N ASN A 15 -17.46 2.22 -1.76
CA ASN A 15 -17.01 3.32 -0.91
C ASN A 15 -15.90 2.86 0.06
N ILE A 16 -15.97 1.63 0.54
CA ILE A 16 -14.92 1.02 1.39
C ILE A 16 -13.61 0.90 0.61
N ILE A 17 -13.63 0.38 -0.62
CA ILE A 17 -12.41 0.25 -1.44
C ILE A 17 -11.81 1.62 -1.75
N ARG A 18 -12.63 2.63 -2.07
CA ARG A 18 -12.15 4.01 -2.27
C ARG A 18 -11.49 4.57 -1.01
N LEU A 19 -12.14 4.40 0.14
CA LEU A 19 -11.61 4.85 1.42
C LEU A 19 -10.28 4.16 1.74
N LEU A 20 -10.20 2.84 1.56
CA LEU A 20 -8.98 2.07 1.80
C LEU A 20 -7.84 2.50 0.86
N SER A 21 -8.13 2.78 -0.42
CA SER A 21 -7.13 3.28 -1.37
C SER A 21 -6.59 4.66 -0.95
N ILE A 22 -7.45 5.55 -0.47
CA ILE A 22 -7.03 6.86 0.07
C ILE A 22 -6.17 6.67 1.33
N LEU A 23 -6.56 5.77 2.22
CA LEU A 23 -5.78 5.46 3.42
C LEU A 23 -4.41 4.90 3.09
N LEU A 24 -4.29 4.02 2.10
CA LEU A 24 -2.99 3.53 1.61
C LEU A 24 -2.08 4.68 1.15
N MET A 25 -2.63 5.64 0.40
CA MET A 25 -1.87 6.83 -0.02
C MET A 25 -1.40 7.67 1.18
N VAL A 26 -2.26 7.88 2.18
CA VAL A 26 -1.90 8.63 3.40
C VAL A 26 -0.82 7.90 4.18
N PHE A 27 -0.98 6.59 4.39
CA PHE A 27 -0.03 5.78 5.14
C PHE A 27 1.31 5.57 4.42
N PHE A 28 1.40 5.83 3.12
CA PHE A 28 2.66 5.88 2.39
C PHE A 28 3.62 6.96 2.93
N PHE A 29 3.08 8.06 3.48
CA PHE A 29 3.85 9.13 4.11
C PHE A 29 4.13 8.87 5.59
N VAL A 30 3.41 7.96 6.24
CA VAL A 30 3.61 7.59 7.64
C VAL A 30 4.87 6.73 7.77
N PRO A 31 5.70 6.91 8.82
CA PRO A 31 6.87 6.07 9.04
C PRO A 31 6.50 4.59 9.11
N SER A 32 7.08 3.80 8.20
CA SER A 32 6.84 2.36 8.06
C SER A 32 7.98 1.54 8.62
N PHE A 33 9.17 2.13 8.75
CA PHE A 33 10.36 1.50 9.30
C PHE A 33 11.05 2.43 10.30
N MET A 34 11.72 1.83 11.27
CA MET A 34 12.62 2.50 12.20
C MET A 34 13.97 1.80 12.10
N VAL A 35 14.99 2.53 11.69
CA VAL A 35 16.37 2.04 11.60
C VAL A 35 17.16 2.63 12.74
N SER A 36 17.82 1.76 13.50
CA SER A 36 18.66 2.12 14.64
C SER A 36 20.11 1.79 14.30
N CYS A 37 20.95 2.81 14.24
CA CYS A 37 22.39 2.67 13.98
C CYS A 37 23.20 3.12 15.18
N ALA A 38 24.31 2.43 15.46
CA ALA A 38 25.23 2.83 16.50
C ALA A 38 25.85 4.20 16.19
N GLY A 39 25.59 5.18 17.04
CA GLY A 39 26.08 6.57 16.90
C GLY A 39 25.10 7.56 16.27
N TYR A 40 24.10 7.13 15.51
CA TYR A 40 23.13 8.03 14.84
C TYR A 40 21.71 7.99 15.44
N GLY A 41 21.48 7.13 16.47
CA GLY A 41 20.17 7.02 17.09
C GLY A 41 19.12 6.33 16.22
N ASN A 42 17.84 6.67 16.45
CA ASN A 42 16.70 6.04 15.78
C ASN A 42 16.20 6.91 14.64
N ILE A 43 16.26 6.42 13.42
CA ILE A 43 15.81 7.11 12.21
C ILE A 43 14.48 6.49 11.76
N LYS A 44 13.44 7.31 11.63
CA LYS A 44 12.13 6.90 11.11
C LYS A 44 12.07 7.11 9.61
N ILE A 45 11.77 6.04 8.87
CA ILE A 45 11.73 6.01 7.41
C ILE A 45 10.29 5.69 6.96
N SER A 46 9.71 6.58 6.15
CA SER A 46 8.47 6.32 5.41
C SER A 46 8.80 5.78 4.00
N ALA A 47 7.81 5.18 3.33
CA ALA A 47 7.98 4.78 1.93
C ALA A 47 8.33 5.98 1.03
N PHE A 48 7.79 7.17 1.33
CA PHE A 48 8.13 8.40 0.63
C PHE A 48 9.60 8.79 0.80
N LYS A 49 10.16 8.68 2.01
CA LYS A 49 11.60 8.92 2.25
C LYS A 49 12.46 7.88 1.53
N ALA A 50 12.05 6.62 1.51
CA ALA A 50 12.74 5.58 0.76
C ALA A 50 12.70 5.83 -0.77
N MET A 51 11.63 6.44 -1.29
CA MET A 51 11.51 6.84 -2.69
C MET A 51 12.49 7.95 -3.07
N THR A 52 12.70 8.95 -2.20
CA THR A 52 13.56 10.11 -2.47
C THR A 52 15.02 9.89 -2.10
N GLY A 53 15.33 8.76 -1.46
CA GLY A 53 16.64 8.50 -0.87
C GLY A 53 16.76 9.10 0.55
N ILE A 54 17.54 8.44 1.38
CA ILE A 54 17.74 8.82 2.78
C ILE A 54 19.03 9.62 2.86
N LYS A 55 18.92 10.88 3.30
CA LYS A 55 20.07 11.76 3.57
C LYS A 55 20.17 11.99 5.08
N ILE A 56 21.37 11.87 5.62
CA ILE A 56 21.71 12.17 7.02
C ILE A 56 22.87 13.16 6.99
N GLU A 57 22.70 14.32 7.61
CA GLU A 57 23.71 15.38 7.68
C GLU A 57 24.28 15.81 6.31
N GLY A 58 23.48 15.67 5.24
CA GLY A 58 23.86 16.06 3.88
C GLY A 58 24.48 14.94 3.04
N GLU A 59 24.85 13.82 3.64
CA GLU A 59 25.34 12.63 2.93
C GLU A 59 24.19 11.67 2.59
N SER A 60 24.22 11.10 1.37
CA SER A 60 23.23 10.10 0.95
C SER A 60 23.58 8.74 1.55
N VAL A 61 22.74 8.28 2.48
CA VAL A 61 22.92 6.99 3.18
C VAL A 61 22.27 5.84 2.41
N SER A 62 21.25 6.12 1.61
CA SER A 62 20.57 5.12 0.78
C SER A 62 20.12 5.73 -0.54
N ASP A 63 20.27 4.96 -1.62
CA ASP A 63 19.81 5.36 -2.94
C ASP A 63 18.28 5.37 -3.05
N PRO A 64 17.72 6.23 -3.93
CA PRO A 64 16.29 6.28 -4.19
C PRO A 64 15.74 4.91 -4.64
N LYS A 65 14.68 4.45 -4.01
CA LYS A 65 14.04 3.17 -4.34
C LYS A 65 12.93 3.38 -5.38
N VAL A 66 13.22 3.10 -6.64
CA VAL A 66 12.26 3.21 -7.76
C VAL A 66 10.99 2.37 -7.50
N ILE A 67 11.10 1.24 -6.80
CA ILE A 67 9.97 0.39 -6.41
C ILE A 67 8.89 1.18 -5.63
N CYS A 68 9.27 2.17 -4.84
CA CYS A 68 8.35 3.01 -4.07
C CYS A 68 7.48 3.91 -4.96
N ILE A 69 7.97 4.27 -6.17
CA ILE A 69 7.16 5.01 -7.16
C ILE A 69 6.02 4.13 -7.64
N ILE A 70 6.29 2.87 -7.95
CA ILE A 70 5.27 1.91 -8.39
C ILE A 70 4.26 1.67 -7.26
N MET A 71 4.73 1.51 -6.02
CA MET A 71 3.88 1.35 -4.83
C MET A 71 2.96 2.56 -4.60
N LEU A 72 3.36 3.76 -4.94
CA LEU A 72 2.50 4.95 -4.88
C LEU A 72 1.49 4.99 -6.04
N LEU A 73 1.89 4.57 -7.24
CA LEU A 73 1.02 4.57 -8.42
C LEU A 73 -0.10 3.53 -8.34
N LEU A 74 0.13 2.39 -7.69
CA LEU A 74 -0.86 1.31 -7.57
C LEU A 74 -2.15 1.75 -6.84
N PRO A 75 -2.12 2.33 -5.63
CA PRO A 75 -3.34 2.81 -4.98
C PRO A 75 -4.01 3.97 -5.73
N ILE A 76 -3.24 4.81 -6.44
CA ILE A 76 -3.79 5.85 -7.33
C ILE A 76 -4.56 5.19 -8.49
N ALA A 77 -3.99 4.16 -9.13
CA ALA A 77 -4.65 3.42 -10.19
C ALA A 77 -5.92 2.71 -9.68
N MET A 78 -5.88 2.12 -8.48
CA MET A 78 -7.05 1.50 -7.85
C MET A 78 -8.15 2.55 -7.61
N LEU A 79 -7.81 3.72 -7.09
CA LEU A 79 -8.76 4.80 -6.89
C LEU A 79 -9.35 5.29 -8.21
N ALA A 80 -8.54 5.46 -9.25
CA ALA A 80 -8.97 5.86 -10.59
C ALA A 80 -9.93 4.85 -11.20
N LEU A 81 -9.66 3.55 -11.12
CA LEU A 81 -10.55 2.48 -11.61
C LEU A 81 -11.95 2.56 -10.99
N TRP A 82 -12.03 2.95 -9.69
CA TRP A 82 -13.30 3.07 -8.99
C TRP A 82 -13.97 4.44 -9.12
N CYS A 83 -13.25 5.47 -9.55
CA CYS A 83 -13.81 6.79 -9.84
C CYS A 83 -14.30 6.90 -11.29
N LEU A 84 -13.58 6.32 -12.25
CA LEU A 84 -13.91 6.31 -13.67
C LEU A 84 -15.03 5.29 -14.02
N LYS A 85 -16.12 5.35 -13.29
CA LYS A 85 -17.26 4.42 -13.30
C LYS A 85 -17.96 4.25 -14.66
N SER A 86 -17.64 5.09 -15.63
CA SER A 86 -18.34 5.17 -16.92
C SER A 86 -17.85 4.17 -17.98
N VAL A 87 -16.65 3.60 -17.84
CA VAL A 87 -15.98 2.89 -18.95
C VAL A 87 -15.77 1.40 -18.70
N LEU A 88 -15.66 0.96 -17.45
CA LEU A 88 -15.36 -0.45 -17.12
C LEU A 88 -16.53 -1.16 -16.46
N LYS A 89 -16.81 -2.38 -16.92
CA LYS A 89 -17.74 -3.29 -16.23
C LYS A 89 -17.23 -3.56 -14.82
N ASP A 90 -18.12 -3.56 -13.83
CA ASP A 90 -17.79 -3.73 -12.40
C ASP A 90 -16.90 -4.97 -12.10
N LYS A 91 -17.06 -6.06 -12.89
CA LYS A 91 -16.22 -7.27 -12.78
C LYS A 91 -14.76 -7.00 -13.13
N ILE A 92 -14.51 -6.26 -14.21
CA ILE A 92 -13.13 -5.96 -14.66
C ILE A 92 -12.45 -5.03 -13.66
N ALA A 93 -13.16 -4.02 -13.15
CA ALA A 93 -12.63 -3.11 -12.14
C ALA A 93 -12.28 -3.85 -10.84
N ALA A 94 -13.10 -4.83 -10.41
CA ALA A 94 -12.82 -5.65 -9.25
C ALA A 94 -11.56 -6.52 -9.44
N ILE A 95 -11.46 -7.25 -10.54
CA ILE A 95 -10.29 -8.09 -10.84
C ILE A 95 -9.02 -7.24 -10.94
N ALA A 96 -9.10 -6.08 -11.61
CA ALA A 96 -7.95 -5.18 -11.76
C ALA A 96 -7.50 -4.61 -10.41
N SER A 97 -8.43 -4.18 -9.53
CA SER A 97 -8.07 -3.67 -8.21
C SER A 97 -7.48 -4.75 -7.31
N GLY A 98 -8.02 -5.98 -7.34
CA GLY A 98 -7.45 -7.11 -6.60
C GLY A 98 -6.04 -7.47 -7.04
N SER A 99 -5.80 -7.52 -8.35
CA SER A 99 -4.45 -7.76 -8.84
C SER A 99 -3.48 -6.65 -8.44
N CYS A 100 -3.89 -5.38 -8.49
CA CYS A 100 -3.08 -4.26 -8.00
C CYS A 100 -2.77 -4.39 -6.50
N ALA A 101 -3.75 -4.77 -5.67
CA ALA A 101 -3.54 -4.95 -4.24
C ALA A 101 -2.55 -6.07 -3.93
N VAL A 102 -2.60 -7.21 -4.65
CA VAL A 102 -1.64 -8.32 -4.50
C VAL A 102 -0.23 -7.87 -4.90
N VAL A 103 -0.09 -7.16 -6.01
CA VAL A 103 1.21 -6.64 -6.47
C VAL A 103 1.79 -5.65 -5.47
N ASP A 104 0.98 -4.74 -4.95
CA ASP A 104 1.42 -3.76 -3.94
C ASP A 104 1.83 -4.45 -2.63
N PHE A 105 1.11 -5.49 -2.22
CA PHE A 105 1.47 -6.32 -1.06
C PHE A 105 2.85 -6.97 -1.23
N ILE A 106 3.13 -7.53 -2.41
CA ILE A 106 4.45 -8.14 -2.72
C ILE A 106 5.54 -7.07 -2.67
N PHE A 107 5.29 -5.86 -3.18
CA PHE A 107 6.26 -4.77 -3.14
C PHE A 107 6.53 -4.27 -1.71
N TRP A 108 5.52 -4.24 -0.84
CA TRP A 108 5.72 -3.92 0.58
C TRP A 108 6.62 -4.94 1.27
N ILE A 109 6.47 -6.23 0.99
CA ILE A 109 7.36 -7.27 1.50
C ILE A 109 8.77 -7.10 0.94
N ALA A 110 8.90 -6.88 -0.38
CA ALA A 110 10.20 -6.67 -1.01
C ALA A 110 10.93 -5.43 -0.44
N LEU A 111 10.20 -4.34 -0.19
CA LEU A 111 10.74 -3.15 0.48
C LEU A 111 11.22 -3.45 1.90
N CYS A 112 10.44 -4.23 2.67
CA CYS A 112 10.81 -4.64 4.03
C CYS A 112 12.11 -5.46 4.02
N VAL A 113 12.24 -6.42 3.12
CA VAL A 113 13.44 -7.24 2.96
C VAL A 113 14.63 -6.37 2.54
N GLY A 114 14.44 -5.45 1.59
CA GLY A 114 15.47 -4.54 1.11
C GLY A 114 15.98 -3.61 2.21
N VAL A 115 15.09 -2.98 2.97
CA VAL A 115 15.46 -2.10 4.09
C VAL A 115 16.19 -2.88 5.19
N ASN A 116 15.76 -4.11 5.48
CA ASN A 116 16.39 -4.95 6.49
C ASN A 116 17.81 -5.35 6.05
N LYS A 117 17.99 -5.71 4.79
CA LYS A 117 19.31 -6.04 4.23
C LYS A 117 20.26 -4.86 4.30
N GLU A 118 19.85 -3.68 3.81
CA GLU A 118 20.68 -2.47 3.88
C GLU A 118 21.03 -2.05 5.30
N ALA A 119 20.09 -2.19 6.25
CA ALA A 119 20.37 -1.94 7.66
C ALA A 119 21.45 -2.90 8.17
N THR A 120 21.35 -4.19 7.87
CA THR A 120 22.31 -5.20 8.30
C THR A 120 23.71 -4.95 7.69
N ASP A 121 23.76 -4.62 6.40
CA ASP A 121 25.02 -4.33 5.69
C ASP A 121 25.75 -3.10 6.28
N ASN A 122 25.00 -2.17 6.89
CA ASN A 122 25.52 -0.97 7.56
C ASN A 122 25.62 -1.09 9.09
N TYR A 123 25.61 -2.30 9.63
CA TYR A 123 25.64 -2.55 11.10
C TYR A 123 24.49 -1.86 11.85
N CYS A 124 23.36 -1.68 11.21
CA CYS A 124 22.14 -1.12 11.78
C CYS A 124 21.07 -2.19 11.96
N THR A 125 20.07 -1.92 12.77
CA THR A 125 18.88 -2.78 12.92
C THR A 125 17.65 -2.07 12.41
N ALA A 126 16.87 -2.74 11.55
CA ALA A 126 15.59 -2.24 11.08
C ALA A 126 14.43 -2.91 11.83
N LYS A 127 13.42 -2.11 12.20
CA LYS A 127 12.17 -2.60 12.80
C LYS A 127 10.98 -2.03 12.02
N VAL A 128 9.97 -2.85 11.80
CA VAL A 128 8.70 -2.40 11.23
C VAL A 128 7.93 -1.55 12.25
N THR A 129 7.24 -0.53 11.77
CA THR A 129 6.42 0.35 12.61
C THR A 129 4.95 0.25 12.23
N ALA A 130 4.09 0.96 12.95
CA ALA A 130 2.65 0.96 12.71
C ALA A 130 2.27 1.28 11.25
N GLY A 131 3.02 2.16 10.58
CA GLY A 131 2.76 2.50 9.17
C GLY A 131 2.81 1.29 8.25
N PHE A 132 3.80 0.40 8.40
CA PHE A 132 3.89 -0.84 7.65
C PHE A 132 2.72 -1.79 7.96
N ILE A 133 2.41 -1.99 9.24
CA ILE A 133 1.34 -2.90 9.68
C ILE A 133 -0.01 -2.44 9.11
N PHE A 134 -0.32 -1.14 9.19
CA PHE A 134 -1.57 -0.60 8.64
C PHE A 134 -1.66 -0.74 7.13
N ASN A 135 -0.57 -0.52 6.38
CA ASN A 135 -0.57 -0.72 4.92
C ASN A 135 -0.88 -2.19 4.56
N ILE A 136 -0.22 -3.14 5.21
CA ILE A 136 -0.47 -4.58 4.99
C ILE A 136 -1.92 -4.95 5.36
N LEU A 137 -2.46 -4.41 6.46
CA LEU A 137 -3.81 -4.65 6.90
C LEU A 137 -4.84 -4.10 5.91
N PHE A 138 -4.65 -2.89 5.40
CA PHE A 138 -5.55 -2.29 4.40
C PHE A 138 -5.52 -3.04 3.07
N LEU A 139 -4.35 -3.47 2.60
CA LEU A 139 -4.23 -4.31 1.41
C LEU A 139 -4.94 -5.65 1.58
N SER A 140 -4.81 -6.28 2.75
CA SER A 140 -5.52 -7.52 3.07
C SER A 140 -7.03 -7.30 3.10
N LEU A 141 -7.52 -6.20 3.66
CA LEU A 141 -8.96 -5.87 3.67
C LEU A 141 -9.52 -5.64 2.26
N ILE A 142 -8.76 -4.98 1.38
CA ILE A 142 -9.14 -4.81 -0.02
C ILE A 142 -9.25 -6.19 -0.68
N HIS A 143 -8.25 -7.04 -0.52
CA HIS A 143 -8.24 -8.37 -1.12
C HIS A 143 -9.40 -9.26 -0.63
N ILE A 144 -9.75 -9.21 0.66
CA ILE A 144 -10.87 -9.98 1.24
C ILE A 144 -12.22 -9.45 0.75
N SER A 145 -12.37 -8.13 0.53
CA SER A 145 -13.65 -7.54 0.12
C SER A 145 -14.02 -7.80 -1.34
N GLU A 146 -13.07 -8.18 -2.18
CA GLU A 146 -13.28 -8.41 -3.62
C GLU A 146 -13.91 -9.76 -3.99
N PRO A 147 -13.50 -10.93 -3.46
CA PRO A 147 -14.10 -12.22 -3.82
C PRO A 147 -15.58 -12.33 -3.40
N THR A 148 -15.97 -11.66 -2.32
CA THR A 148 -17.40 -11.57 -1.92
C THR A 148 -18.24 -10.91 -3.02
N ARG A 149 -17.63 -10.07 -3.84
CA ARG A 149 -18.27 -9.35 -4.93
C ARG A 149 -18.38 -10.19 -6.21
N LEU A 150 -17.37 -11.01 -6.52
CA LEU A 150 -17.40 -11.92 -7.68
C LEU A 150 -18.50 -12.98 -7.51
N GLY A 151 -18.72 -13.48 -6.30
CA GLY A 151 -19.80 -14.44 -5.98
C GLY A 151 -21.22 -13.86 -6.01
N MET A 152 -21.39 -12.52 -5.98
CA MET A 152 -22.71 -11.85 -6.03
C MET A 152 -23.15 -11.48 -7.45
N ILE A 153 -22.31 -11.69 -8.45
CA ILE A 153 -22.56 -11.28 -9.85
C ILE A 153 -22.81 -12.51 -10.77
N SER A 154 -22.75 -13.72 -10.21
CA SER A 154 -23.08 -14.98 -10.91
C SER A 154 -24.58 -15.28 -10.87
#